data_2a1397c20acf95577798ebf386384e94
#
_entry.id   2a1397c20acf95577798ebf386384e94
#
_cell.length_a   1.000
_cell.length_b   1.000
_cell.length_c   1.000
_cell.angle_alpha   90.00
_cell.angle_beta   90.00
_cell.angle_gamma   90.00
#
_symmetry.space_group_name_H-M   'P 1'
#
loop_
_entity.id
_entity.type
_entity.pdbx_description
1 polymer ?
#
loop_
_entity_poly.entity_id
_entity_poly.type
_entity_poly.pdbx_seq_one_letter_code
_entity_poly.pdbx_strand_id
1 'polypeptide(L)'
;MNKFIALALGLSLIFSTNIFAEESNENYLQIGYTSSDYKHADKITNVSGSLEFGNNYSLWGSYYRETGDWNDPGEYETLTNKKMLIGFGKSFPISPSSDIITSLSYDKWDYKRTRQATGSSLITNHPSDFNFTEASIGVRNLTSSGIEISLENSWSRLRGTSKYYYYTPSIELKFTTESELETSFKLSQISKFGSNEVQTRMELEVIKPVSENLAIGGRFLSVVKPKLKEYGIFVRRSF
;
A
#
# COMPACT_ATOMS: atom_id res chain seq x y z
N MET A 1 -12.62 -8.15 -23.15
CA MET A 1 -12.37 -7.01 -22.22
C MET A 1 -11.35 -7.50 -21.19
N ASN A 2 -10.33 -6.89 -21.16
CA ASN A 2 -8.94 -7.20 -21.09
C ASN A 2 -8.48 -7.67 -19.71
N LYS A 3 -7.84 -8.85 -19.67
CA LYS A 3 -7.01 -9.35 -18.55
C LYS A 3 -6.04 -8.28 -18.03
N PHE A 4 -5.71 -7.28 -18.85
CA PHE A 4 -4.85 -6.13 -18.54
C PHE A 4 -5.47 -5.11 -17.60
N ILE A 5 -6.74 -4.79 -17.73
CA ILE A 5 -7.43 -3.88 -16.82
C ILE A 5 -7.58 -4.54 -15.45
N ALA A 6 -7.88 -5.85 -15.44
CA ALA A 6 -7.91 -6.61 -14.19
C ALA A 6 -6.52 -6.70 -13.53
N LEU A 7 -5.44 -6.74 -14.33
CA LEU A 7 -4.07 -6.80 -13.87
C LEU A 7 -3.59 -5.46 -13.29
N ALA A 8 -3.78 -4.37 -14.03
CA ALA A 8 -3.49 -3.02 -13.54
C ALA A 8 -4.36 -2.69 -12.30
N LEU A 9 -5.60 -3.16 -12.28
CA LEU A 9 -6.51 -3.05 -11.14
C LEU A 9 -6.09 -3.92 -9.96
N GLY A 10 -5.63 -5.14 -10.21
CA GLY A 10 -5.09 -6.00 -9.16
C GLY A 10 -3.86 -5.38 -8.50
N LEU A 11 -2.92 -4.88 -9.29
CA LEU A 11 -1.76 -4.15 -8.81
C LEU A 11 -2.18 -2.83 -8.13
N SER A 12 -3.12 -2.07 -8.70
CA SER A 12 -3.56 -0.81 -8.11
C SER A 12 -4.22 -0.99 -6.76
N LEU A 13 -5.03 -2.00 -6.58
CA LEU A 13 -5.69 -2.30 -5.30
C LEU A 13 -4.71 -2.78 -4.24
N ILE A 14 -3.63 -3.44 -4.63
CA ILE A 14 -2.58 -3.89 -3.72
C ILE A 14 -1.86 -2.69 -3.11
N PHE A 15 -1.71 -1.61 -3.85
CA PHE A 15 -0.86 -0.48 -3.45
C PHE A 15 -1.60 0.69 -2.83
N SER A 16 -2.89 0.85 -3.10
CA SER A 16 -3.67 1.98 -2.56
C SER A 16 -3.86 1.92 -1.04
N THR A 17 -3.87 0.72 -0.47
CA THR A 17 -4.07 0.52 0.97
C THR A 17 -2.77 0.40 1.77
N ASN A 18 -1.60 0.54 1.11
CA ASN A 18 -0.29 0.30 1.72
C ASN A 18 0.21 1.41 2.64
N ILE A 19 -0.53 2.47 2.83
CA ILE A 19 0.01 3.66 3.46
C ILE A 19 -0.76 4.05 4.72
N PHE A 20 -1.77 3.32 5.07
CA PHE A 20 -2.30 3.34 6.44
C PHE A 20 -1.47 2.48 7.41
N ALA A 21 -0.23 2.14 7.04
CA ALA A 21 0.71 1.66 8.00
C ALA A 21 1.14 2.88 8.81
N GLU A 22 0.86 2.82 10.07
CA GLU A 22 1.42 3.63 11.12
C GLU A 22 0.87 5.04 11.29
N GLU A 23 -0.17 5.11 12.05
CA GLU A 23 -0.25 6.06 13.12
C GLU A 23 0.69 5.61 14.28
N SER A 24 1.98 5.45 14.02
CA SER A 24 2.94 5.66 15.08
C SER A 24 2.94 7.17 15.28
N ASN A 25 2.85 7.62 16.51
CA ASN A 25 2.95 9.05 16.88
C ASN A 25 4.35 9.62 16.56
N GLU A 26 4.99 9.15 15.51
CA GLU A 26 6.35 9.48 15.17
C GLU A 26 6.42 10.02 13.74
N ASN A 27 7.02 11.17 13.64
CA ASN A 27 7.45 11.73 12.37
C ASN A 27 8.55 10.85 11.80
N TYR A 28 8.40 10.32 10.59
CA TYR A 28 9.41 9.45 10.02
C TYR A 28 9.58 9.63 8.51
N LEU A 29 10.76 9.22 8.05
CA LEU A 29 11.08 8.98 6.65
C LEU A 29 11.57 7.54 6.50
N GLN A 30 11.03 6.81 5.52
CA GLN A 30 11.34 5.42 5.26
C GLN A 30 11.76 5.20 3.81
N ILE A 31 12.79 4.40 3.61
CA ILE A 31 13.25 3.96 2.29
C ILE A 31 13.26 2.44 2.28
N GLY A 32 12.63 1.85 1.29
CA GLY A 32 12.48 0.40 1.21
C GLY A 32 12.71 -0.18 -0.17
N TYR A 33 12.95 -1.48 -0.16
CA TYR A 33 13.01 -2.33 -1.34
C TYR A 33 12.09 -3.53 -1.13
N THR A 34 11.30 -3.85 -2.15
CA THR A 34 10.37 -4.97 -2.12
C THR A 34 10.58 -5.83 -3.36
N SER A 35 10.55 -7.14 -3.19
CA SER A 35 10.49 -8.12 -4.27
C SER A 35 9.10 -8.75 -4.28
N SER A 36 8.59 -9.02 -5.46
CA SER A 36 7.27 -9.62 -5.67
C SER A 36 7.40 -10.95 -6.39
N ASP A 37 6.60 -11.94 -6.04
CA ASP A 37 6.45 -13.19 -6.80
C ASP A 37 5.53 -13.02 -8.02
N TYR A 38 5.07 -11.80 -8.24
CA TYR A 38 4.28 -11.47 -9.41
C TYR A 38 5.14 -11.52 -10.68
N LYS A 39 4.68 -12.28 -11.68
CA LYS A 39 5.40 -12.65 -12.91
C LYS A 39 6.02 -11.46 -13.68
N HIS A 40 5.60 -10.23 -13.36
CA HIS A 40 5.91 -9.03 -14.14
C HIS A 40 6.47 -7.86 -13.32
N ALA A 41 6.71 -8.05 -12.02
CA ALA A 41 7.15 -6.99 -11.11
C ALA A 41 8.28 -7.47 -10.22
N ASP A 42 9.51 -7.39 -10.72
CA ASP A 42 10.66 -7.97 -10.01
C ASP A 42 11.23 -7.05 -8.94
N LYS A 43 11.17 -5.74 -9.14
CA LYS A 43 11.89 -4.77 -8.31
C LYS A 43 11.05 -3.56 -8.00
N ILE A 44 10.86 -3.33 -6.72
CA ILE A 44 10.07 -2.23 -6.20
C ILE A 44 10.94 -1.42 -5.24
N THR A 45 11.10 -0.13 -5.53
CA THR A 45 11.71 0.81 -4.59
C THR A 45 10.67 1.79 -4.12
N ASN A 46 10.63 2.07 -2.82
CA ASN A 46 9.71 3.02 -2.22
C ASN A 46 10.42 3.99 -1.29
N VAL A 47 9.91 5.21 -1.25
CA VAL A 47 10.20 6.22 -0.25
C VAL A 47 8.87 6.64 0.32
N SER A 48 8.71 6.62 1.63
CA SER A 48 7.50 7.05 2.33
C SER A 48 7.83 7.86 3.57
N GLY A 49 6.89 8.63 4.05
CA GLY A 49 7.05 9.38 5.28
C GLY A 49 5.70 9.83 5.84
N SER A 50 5.71 10.12 7.13
CA SER A 50 4.58 10.66 7.87
C SER A 50 5.02 11.81 8.76
N LEU A 51 4.15 12.78 8.91
CA LEU A 51 4.29 13.93 9.80
C LEU A 51 3.00 14.09 10.60
N GLU A 52 3.11 14.10 11.92
CA GLU A 52 2.03 14.52 12.80
C GLU A 52 2.22 15.98 13.21
N PHE A 53 1.15 16.73 13.22
CA PHE A 53 1.19 18.15 13.59
C PHE A 53 -0.12 18.62 14.22
N GLY A 54 0.04 19.62 15.11
CA GLY A 54 -1.10 20.25 15.74
C GLY A 54 -1.98 19.27 16.52
N ASN A 55 -3.27 19.53 16.57
CA ASN A 55 -4.24 18.75 17.35
C ASN A 55 -4.64 17.45 16.61
N ASN A 56 -3.76 16.44 16.60
CA ASN A 56 -4.01 15.10 16.06
C ASN A 56 -4.26 15.07 14.53
N TYR A 57 -3.58 15.90 13.78
CA TYR A 57 -3.54 15.84 12.32
C TYR A 57 -2.33 15.07 11.86
N SER A 58 -2.48 14.32 10.80
CA SER A 58 -1.39 13.60 10.12
C SER A 58 -1.35 13.92 8.64
N LEU A 59 -0.14 14.01 8.09
CA LEU A 59 0.14 14.12 6.66
C LEU A 59 1.12 13.01 6.30
N TRP A 60 0.81 12.23 5.30
CA TRP A 60 1.71 11.18 4.82
C TRP A 60 1.83 11.22 3.31
N GLY A 61 2.91 10.63 2.83
CA GLY A 61 3.13 10.51 1.41
C GLY A 61 4.08 9.39 1.06
N SER A 62 4.00 8.92 -0.18
CA SER A 62 4.98 7.99 -0.70
C SER A 62 5.24 8.20 -2.19
N TYR A 63 6.45 7.83 -2.58
CA TYR A 63 6.83 7.62 -3.96
C TYR A 63 7.27 6.18 -4.13
N TYR A 64 6.80 5.58 -5.20
CA TYR A 64 6.97 4.19 -5.50
C TYR A 64 7.37 4.02 -6.96
N ARG A 65 8.34 3.14 -7.21
CA ARG A 65 8.78 2.79 -8.56
C ARG A 65 8.92 1.29 -8.66
N GLU A 66 8.22 0.73 -9.60
CA GLU A 66 8.25 -0.67 -9.95
C GLU A 66 8.83 -0.85 -11.36
N THR A 67 9.68 -1.82 -11.53
CA THR A 67 10.21 -2.21 -12.82
C THR A 67 10.22 -3.72 -12.93
N GLY A 68 9.96 -4.24 -14.12
CA GLY A 68 10.02 -5.66 -14.41
C GLY A 68 10.24 -5.90 -15.89
N ASP A 69 10.91 -6.99 -16.18
CA ASP A 69 11.12 -7.48 -17.55
C ASP A 69 10.75 -8.96 -17.57
N TRP A 70 10.17 -9.40 -18.66
CA TRP A 70 9.91 -10.83 -18.84
C TRP A 70 9.91 -11.24 -20.29
N ASN A 71 10.29 -12.49 -20.50
CA ASN A 71 10.26 -13.15 -21.80
C ASN A 71 9.17 -14.21 -21.76
N ASP A 72 8.09 -14.00 -22.51
CA ASP A 72 7.16 -15.07 -22.87
C ASP A 72 7.56 -15.66 -24.23
N PRO A 73 7.21 -16.91 -24.55
CA PRO A 73 7.50 -17.47 -25.86
C PRO A 73 6.96 -16.58 -26.98
N GLY A 74 7.87 -15.96 -27.73
CA GLY A 74 7.53 -15.06 -28.83
C GLY A 74 7.43 -13.59 -28.50
N GLU A 75 7.56 -13.17 -27.23
CA GLU A 75 7.42 -11.76 -26.84
C GLU A 75 8.36 -11.38 -25.70
N TYR A 76 8.96 -10.20 -25.81
CA TYR A 76 9.67 -9.52 -24.72
C TYR A 76 8.83 -8.35 -24.24
N GLU A 77 8.66 -8.25 -22.93
CA GLU A 77 7.89 -7.17 -22.33
C GLU A 77 8.67 -6.49 -21.22
N THR A 78 8.50 -5.18 -21.08
CA THR A 78 9.00 -4.40 -19.94
C THR A 78 7.88 -3.62 -19.28
N LEU A 79 7.96 -3.50 -17.96
CA LEU A 79 7.05 -2.72 -17.15
C LEU A 79 7.81 -1.62 -16.43
N THR A 80 7.26 -0.42 -16.44
CA THR A 80 7.65 0.64 -15.50
C THR A 80 6.37 1.25 -14.94
N ASN A 81 6.23 1.23 -13.63
CA ASN A 81 5.13 1.82 -12.91
C ASN A 81 5.69 2.82 -11.87
N LYS A 82 5.15 4.01 -11.86
CA LYS A 82 5.47 5.04 -10.86
C LYS A 82 4.18 5.43 -10.18
N LYS A 83 4.22 5.47 -8.87
CA LYS A 83 3.09 5.88 -8.04
C LYS A 83 3.53 6.98 -7.10
N MET A 84 2.71 7.99 -6.97
CA MET A 84 2.86 9.04 -5.99
C MET A 84 1.56 9.17 -5.21
N LEU A 85 1.66 9.08 -3.89
CA LEU A 85 0.53 9.19 -2.98
C LEU A 85 0.78 10.34 -2.01
N ILE A 86 -0.30 11.03 -1.69
CA ILE A 86 -0.38 11.98 -0.58
C ILE A 86 -1.69 11.73 0.17
N GLY A 87 -1.64 11.77 1.49
CA GLY A 87 -2.81 11.59 2.35
C GLY A 87 -2.78 12.54 3.53
N PHE A 88 -3.97 12.80 4.04
CA PHE A 88 -4.21 13.65 5.19
C PHE A 88 -5.21 12.95 6.11
N GLY A 89 -4.95 12.98 7.41
CA GLY A 89 -5.80 12.35 8.42
C GLY A 89 -6.04 13.24 9.63
N LYS A 90 -7.02 12.82 10.40
CA LYS A 90 -7.32 13.39 11.70
C LYS A 90 -7.81 12.32 12.66
N SER A 91 -7.27 12.32 13.87
CA SER A 91 -7.72 11.53 15.00
C SER A 91 -8.56 12.40 15.93
N PHE A 92 -9.67 11.83 16.43
CA PHE A 92 -10.58 12.46 17.38
C PHE A 92 -10.65 11.58 18.63
N PRO A 93 -9.96 11.93 19.71
CA PRO A 93 -10.01 11.20 20.96
C PRO A 93 -11.44 11.15 21.51
N ILE A 94 -11.94 9.96 21.80
CA ILE A 94 -13.25 9.72 22.44
C ILE A 94 -13.10 9.20 23.87
N SER A 95 -11.92 8.62 24.19
CA SER A 95 -11.53 8.21 25.53
C SER A 95 -9.99 8.21 25.63
N PRO A 96 -9.41 8.00 26.83
CA PRO A 96 -7.94 7.87 26.98
C PRO A 96 -7.31 6.73 26.17
N SER A 97 -8.11 5.75 25.76
CA SER A 97 -7.65 4.57 25.02
C SER A 97 -8.31 4.40 23.66
N SER A 98 -9.12 5.35 23.18
CA SER A 98 -9.87 5.16 21.94
C SER A 98 -10.02 6.45 21.16
N ASP A 99 -9.83 6.33 19.85
CA ASP A 99 -9.99 7.44 18.90
C ASP A 99 -10.91 7.05 17.74
N ILE A 100 -11.59 8.04 17.18
CA ILE A 100 -12.12 7.95 15.82
C ILE A 100 -11.06 8.49 14.88
N ILE A 101 -10.71 7.72 13.86
CA ILE A 101 -9.76 8.12 12.83
C ILE A 101 -10.46 8.37 11.52
N THR A 102 -10.06 9.42 10.81
CA THR A 102 -10.58 9.76 9.50
C THR A 102 -9.43 10.10 8.56
N SER A 103 -9.56 9.76 7.29
CA SER A 103 -8.53 10.08 6.32
C SER A 103 -9.06 10.37 4.93
N LEU A 104 -8.24 11.07 4.16
CA LEU A 104 -8.42 11.30 2.74
C LEU A 104 -7.07 11.17 2.05
N SER A 105 -7.00 10.39 0.97
CA SER A 105 -5.78 10.25 0.19
C SER A 105 -6.02 10.36 -1.31
N TYR A 106 -4.97 10.73 -2.02
CA TYR A 106 -4.93 10.82 -3.47
C TYR A 106 -3.68 10.15 -4.00
N ASP A 107 -3.86 9.24 -4.95
CA ASP A 107 -2.81 8.54 -5.67
C ASP A 107 -2.81 8.92 -7.14
N LYS A 108 -1.62 9.15 -7.67
CA LYS A 108 -1.37 9.24 -9.11
C LYS A 108 -0.45 8.13 -9.56
N TRP A 109 -0.85 7.45 -10.63
CA TRP A 109 -0.12 6.34 -11.22
C TRP A 109 0.23 6.65 -12.66
N ASP A 110 1.50 6.47 -13.01
CA ASP A 110 2.03 6.52 -14.37
C ASP A 110 2.55 5.11 -14.71
N TYR A 111 1.75 4.41 -15.48
CA TYR A 111 1.99 3.02 -15.87
C TYR A 111 2.44 2.97 -17.33
N LYS A 112 3.60 2.38 -17.57
CA LYS A 112 4.15 2.18 -18.92
C LYS A 112 4.49 0.73 -19.12
N ARG A 113 3.94 0.13 -20.15
CA ARG A 113 4.28 -1.21 -20.60
C ARG A 113 4.73 -1.14 -22.04
N THR A 114 5.85 -1.77 -22.34
CA THR A 114 6.31 -1.97 -23.71
C THR A 114 6.24 -3.44 -24.06
N ARG A 115 5.89 -3.75 -25.29
CA ARG A 115 5.83 -5.10 -25.81
C ARG A 115 6.55 -5.15 -27.15
N GLN A 116 7.43 -6.14 -27.31
CA GLN A 116 8.16 -6.39 -28.54
C GLN A 116 8.05 -7.88 -28.89
N ALA A 117 7.50 -8.19 -30.08
CA ALA A 117 7.47 -9.57 -30.57
C ALA A 117 8.90 -10.02 -30.92
N THR A 118 9.24 -11.27 -30.61
CA THR A 118 10.55 -11.85 -30.91
C THR A 118 10.83 -11.80 -32.41
N GLY A 119 11.96 -11.20 -32.80
CA GLY A 119 12.34 -11.01 -34.21
C GLY A 119 11.69 -9.78 -34.89
N SER A 120 10.91 -8.99 -34.15
CA SER A 120 10.34 -7.72 -34.63
C SER A 120 11.09 -6.52 -34.10
N SER A 121 11.32 -5.51 -34.93
CA SER A 121 11.78 -4.19 -34.48
C SER A 121 10.63 -3.30 -33.97
N LEU A 122 9.39 -3.76 -34.10
CA LEU A 122 8.22 -2.99 -33.70
C LEU A 122 8.02 -3.08 -32.18
N ILE A 123 8.08 -1.96 -31.49
CA ILE A 123 7.79 -1.82 -30.06
C ILE A 123 6.42 -1.19 -29.91
N THR A 124 5.52 -1.87 -29.21
CA THR A 124 4.20 -1.33 -28.87
C THR A 124 4.22 -0.77 -27.46
N ASN A 125 3.92 0.52 -27.30
CA ASN A 125 3.84 1.19 -26.01
C ASN A 125 2.37 1.26 -25.55
N HIS A 126 2.11 0.88 -24.31
CA HIS A 126 0.80 0.97 -23.68
C HIS A 126 0.90 1.86 -22.42
N PRO A 127 0.90 3.19 -22.57
CA PRO A 127 0.82 4.08 -21.42
C PRO A 127 -0.60 4.06 -20.84
N SER A 128 -0.71 4.13 -19.53
CA SER A 128 -1.99 4.26 -18.83
C SER A 128 -1.80 5.07 -17.56
N ASP A 129 -2.55 6.15 -17.44
CA ASP A 129 -2.56 6.97 -16.23
C ASP A 129 -3.82 6.68 -15.42
N PHE A 130 -3.64 6.46 -14.14
CA PHE A 130 -4.73 6.22 -13.20
C PHE A 130 -4.62 7.20 -12.04
N ASN A 131 -5.77 7.66 -11.57
CA ASN A 131 -5.88 8.44 -10.34
C ASN A 131 -6.79 7.71 -9.38
N PHE A 132 -6.38 7.66 -8.13
CA PHE A 132 -7.11 7.00 -7.08
C PHE A 132 -7.38 8.00 -5.96
N THR A 133 -8.61 8.06 -5.48
CA THR A 133 -8.99 8.90 -4.34
C THR A 133 -9.67 8.00 -3.33
N GLU A 134 -9.23 8.05 -2.08
CA GLU A 134 -9.79 7.24 -1.01
C GLU A 134 -10.16 8.13 0.18
N ALA A 135 -11.28 7.80 0.82
CA ALA A 135 -11.68 8.37 2.09
C ALA A 135 -11.97 7.24 3.07
N SER A 136 -11.56 7.39 4.31
CA SER A 136 -11.80 6.38 5.34
C SER A 136 -12.33 6.95 6.63
N ILE A 137 -12.95 6.06 7.42
CA ILE A 137 -13.31 6.26 8.81
C ILE A 137 -13.09 4.98 9.58
N GLY A 138 -12.55 5.09 10.77
CA GLY A 138 -12.29 3.94 11.64
C GLY A 138 -12.33 4.29 13.11
N VAL A 139 -12.12 3.26 13.92
CA VAL A 139 -11.94 3.38 15.37
C VAL A 139 -10.65 2.67 15.73
N ARG A 140 -9.82 3.31 16.52
CA ARG A 140 -8.62 2.78 17.13
C ARG A 140 -8.81 2.64 18.63
N ASN A 141 -8.37 1.53 19.18
CA ASN A 141 -8.43 1.25 20.61
C ASN A 141 -7.10 0.66 21.09
N LEU A 142 -6.55 1.22 22.17
CA LEU A 142 -5.39 0.69 22.87
C LEU A 142 -5.88 -0.12 24.07
N THR A 143 -5.58 -1.39 24.10
CA THR A 143 -5.93 -2.29 25.22
C THR A 143 -5.01 -2.04 26.43
N SER A 144 -5.42 -2.51 27.59
CA SER A 144 -4.59 -2.46 28.82
C SER A 144 -3.30 -3.30 28.72
N SER A 145 -3.24 -4.24 27.79
CA SER A 145 -2.04 -5.03 27.49
C SER A 145 -1.12 -4.41 26.46
N GLY A 146 -1.38 -3.16 26.03
CA GLY A 146 -0.55 -2.46 25.04
C GLY A 146 -0.76 -2.89 23.60
N ILE A 147 -1.83 -3.64 23.31
CA ILE A 147 -2.19 -4.00 21.93
C ILE A 147 -3.10 -2.92 21.38
N GLU A 148 -2.71 -2.32 20.27
CA GLU A 148 -3.56 -1.42 19.51
C GLU A 148 -4.40 -2.22 18.50
N ILE A 149 -5.70 -1.96 18.47
CA ILE A 149 -6.65 -2.57 17.54
C ILE A 149 -7.31 -1.46 16.75
N SER A 150 -7.18 -1.49 15.44
CA SER A 150 -7.84 -0.54 14.54
C SER A 150 -8.85 -1.27 13.65
N LEU A 151 -10.06 -0.73 13.56
CA LEU A 151 -11.10 -1.14 12.63
C LEU A 151 -11.38 0.02 11.70
N GLU A 152 -11.25 -0.19 10.41
CA GLU A 152 -11.38 0.88 9.43
C GLU A 152 -12.26 0.45 8.25
N ASN A 153 -13.01 1.40 7.72
CA ASN A 153 -13.76 1.27 6.48
C ASN A 153 -13.30 2.35 5.52
N SER A 154 -12.90 1.97 4.33
CA SER A 154 -12.55 2.93 3.29
C SER A 154 -13.42 2.78 2.03
N TRP A 155 -13.61 3.90 1.36
CA TRP A 155 -14.30 4.02 0.08
C TRP A 155 -13.36 4.68 -0.89
N SER A 156 -13.14 4.02 -2.01
CA SER A 156 -12.20 4.54 -2.97
C SER A 156 -12.75 4.58 -4.39
N ARG A 157 -12.21 5.50 -5.17
CA ARG A 157 -12.57 5.74 -6.56
C ARG A 157 -11.34 5.74 -7.43
N LEU A 158 -11.30 4.81 -8.36
CA LEU A 158 -10.31 4.76 -9.43
C LEU A 158 -10.84 5.49 -10.65
N ARG A 159 -10.02 6.37 -11.23
CA ARG A 159 -10.25 7.06 -12.50
C ARG A 159 -9.13 6.74 -13.46
N GLY A 160 -9.47 6.31 -14.67
CA GLY A 160 -8.60 6.06 -15.80
C GLY A 160 -9.47 6.05 -17.06
N THR A 161 -9.28 5.07 -17.92
CA THR A 161 -10.18 4.80 -19.06
C THR A 161 -11.60 4.45 -18.63
N SER A 162 -11.75 3.93 -17.40
CA SER A 162 -13.04 3.61 -16.77
C SER A 162 -13.05 4.14 -15.33
N LYS A 163 -14.27 4.26 -14.75
CA LYS A 163 -14.46 4.66 -13.36
C LYS A 163 -14.90 3.45 -12.57
N TYR A 164 -14.20 3.16 -11.45
CA TYR A 164 -14.54 2.08 -10.54
C TYR A 164 -14.59 2.60 -9.11
N TYR A 165 -15.46 2.00 -8.32
CA TYR A 165 -15.61 2.30 -6.90
C TYR A 165 -15.36 1.03 -6.10
N TYR A 166 -14.69 1.17 -4.95
CA TYR A 166 -14.34 0.07 -4.08
C TYR A 166 -14.72 0.40 -2.64
N TYR A 167 -14.98 -0.65 -1.88
CA TYR A 167 -15.18 -0.62 -0.44
C TYR A 167 -14.22 -1.61 0.21
N THR A 168 -13.53 -1.15 1.25
CA THR A 168 -12.46 -1.92 1.88
C THR A 168 -12.57 -1.83 3.41
N PRO A 169 -13.26 -2.78 4.07
CA PRO A 169 -13.15 -2.97 5.51
C PRO A 169 -11.79 -3.58 5.84
N SER A 170 -11.20 -3.14 6.94
CA SER A 170 -9.94 -3.68 7.44
C SER A 170 -9.91 -3.75 8.96
N ILE A 171 -9.11 -4.68 9.48
CA ILE A 171 -8.70 -4.77 10.88
C ILE A 171 -7.19 -4.80 10.93
N GLU A 172 -6.61 -4.05 11.84
CA GLU A 172 -5.18 -4.01 12.11
C GLU A 172 -4.93 -4.22 13.60
N LEU A 173 -3.90 -4.99 13.90
CA LEU A 173 -3.39 -5.24 15.25
C LEU A 173 -1.94 -4.77 15.28
N LYS A 174 -1.60 -3.90 16.23
CA LYS A 174 -0.21 -3.47 16.47
C LYS A 174 0.17 -3.78 17.91
N PHE A 175 1.39 -4.22 18.13
CA PHE A 175 1.94 -4.47 19.44
C PHE A 175 3.47 -4.41 19.43
N THR A 176 4.04 -4.04 20.56
CA THR A 176 5.49 -4.04 20.79
C THR A 176 5.82 -5.18 21.74
N THR A 177 6.82 -5.99 21.39
CA THR A 177 7.30 -7.09 22.23
C THR A 177 8.26 -6.56 23.30
N GLU A 178 8.57 -7.38 24.31
CA GLU A 178 9.59 -7.06 25.34
C GLU A 178 10.99 -6.81 24.72
N SER A 179 11.26 -7.35 23.54
CA SER A 179 12.51 -7.12 22.81
C SER A 179 12.47 -5.87 21.91
N GLU A 180 11.51 -4.99 22.13
CA GLU A 180 11.28 -3.76 21.35
C GLU A 180 10.99 -4.01 19.86
N LEU A 181 10.50 -5.18 19.51
CA LEU A 181 10.00 -5.44 18.16
C LEU A 181 8.58 -4.90 18.04
N GLU A 182 8.41 -3.89 17.21
CA GLU A 182 7.09 -3.45 16.79
C GLU A 182 6.57 -4.39 15.71
N THR A 183 5.35 -4.87 15.87
CA THR A 183 4.73 -5.78 14.93
C THR A 183 3.34 -5.28 14.60
N SER A 184 3.03 -5.18 13.31
CA SER A 184 1.68 -4.94 12.84
C SER A 184 1.18 -6.07 11.94
N PHE A 185 -0.08 -6.42 12.11
CA PHE A 185 -0.80 -7.37 11.26
C PHE A 185 -2.09 -6.73 10.78
N LYS A 186 -2.26 -6.62 9.46
CA LYS A 186 -3.47 -6.05 8.85
C LYS A 186 -4.15 -7.08 7.95
N LEU A 187 -5.47 -7.21 8.12
CA LEU A 187 -6.34 -7.98 7.24
C LEU A 187 -7.35 -7.04 6.61
N SER A 188 -7.50 -7.08 5.29
CA SER A 188 -8.48 -6.27 4.57
C SER A 188 -9.21 -7.07 3.49
N GLN A 189 -10.44 -6.66 3.18
CA GLN A 189 -11.25 -7.20 2.11
C GLN A 189 -11.63 -6.08 1.15
N ILE A 190 -11.21 -6.19 -0.10
CA ILE A 190 -11.43 -5.20 -1.14
C ILE A 190 -12.56 -5.69 -2.04
N SER A 191 -13.66 -4.96 -2.08
CA SER A 191 -14.85 -5.28 -2.87
C SER A 191 -15.09 -4.17 -3.90
N LYS A 192 -15.26 -4.56 -5.16
CA LYS A 192 -15.61 -3.65 -6.24
C LYS A 192 -17.12 -3.53 -6.35
N PHE A 193 -17.66 -2.31 -6.34
CA PHE A 193 -19.09 -2.09 -6.54
C PHE A 193 -19.57 -2.60 -7.92
N GLY A 194 -20.69 -3.32 -7.91
CA GLY A 194 -21.25 -3.93 -9.13
C GLY A 194 -20.51 -5.18 -9.61
N SER A 195 -19.66 -5.79 -8.77
CA SER A 195 -18.98 -7.06 -9.02
C SER A 195 -19.09 -7.96 -7.79
N ASN A 196 -19.07 -9.27 -8.01
CA ASN A 196 -18.96 -10.26 -6.94
C ASN A 196 -17.49 -10.60 -6.60
N GLU A 197 -16.54 -9.85 -7.16
CA GLU A 197 -15.13 -10.05 -6.89
C GLU A 197 -14.75 -9.45 -5.54
N VAL A 198 -14.19 -10.29 -4.68
CA VAL A 198 -13.62 -9.89 -3.39
C VAL A 198 -12.17 -10.34 -3.35
N GLN A 199 -11.30 -9.43 -2.98
CA GLN A 199 -9.88 -9.72 -2.74
C GLN A 199 -9.63 -9.68 -1.23
N THR A 200 -8.97 -10.70 -0.71
CA THR A 200 -8.49 -10.71 0.67
C THR A 200 -7.01 -10.44 0.67
N ARG A 201 -6.58 -9.52 1.49
CA ARG A 201 -5.21 -9.07 1.63
C ARG A 201 -4.77 -9.19 3.08
N MET A 202 -3.59 -9.72 3.29
CA MET A 202 -2.92 -9.86 4.58
C MET A 202 -1.57 -9.15 4.51
N GLU A 203 -1.27 -8.35 5.51
CA GLU A 203 0.02 -7.67 5.66
C GLU A 203 0.59 -8.00 7.03
N LEU A 204 1.88 -8.19 7.08
CA LEU A 204 2.67 -8.31 8.29
C LEU A 204 3.87 -7.37 8.15
N GLU A 205 4.08 -6.53 9.13
CA GLU A 205 5.26 -5.68 9.23
C GLU A 205 5.92 -5.89 10.58
N VAL A 206 7.24 -5.94 10.58
CA VAL A 206 8.05 -6.07 11.80
C VAL A 206 9.16 -5.05 11.73
N ILE A 207 9.32 -4.26 12.79
CA ILE A 207 10.29 -3.17 12.88
C ILE A 207 11.14 -3.38 14.13
N LYS A 208 12.45 -3.25 13.98
CA LYS A 208 13.42 -3.29 15.06
C LYS A 208 14.11 -1.95 15.16
N PRO A 209 13.94 -1.20 16.25
CA PRO A 209 14.77 -0.05 16.55
C PRO A 209 16.25 -0.47 16.65
N VAL A 210 17.12 0.29 16.01
CA VAL A 210 18.59 0.11 16.03
C VAL A 210 19.24 1.20 16.87
N SER A 211 18.63 2.39 16.89
CA SER A 211 18.97 3.51 17.74
C SER A 211 17.72 4.37 18.00
N GLU A 212 17.84 5.43 18.79
CA GLU A 212 16.74 6.34 19.10
C GLU A 212 15.99 6.85 17.86
N ASN A 213 16.68 7.04 16.74
CA ASN A 213 16.12 7.64 15.54
C ASN A 213 16.24 6.76 14.30
N LEU A 214 16.65 5.48 14.46
CA LEU A 214 16.85 4.59 13.31
C LEU A 214 16.27 3.22 13.61
N ALA A 215 15.49 2.72 12.69
CA ALA A 215 14.96 1.36 12.72
C ALA A 215 15.17 0.64 11.39
N ILE A 216 15.21 -0.68 11.43
CA ILE A 216 15.16 -1.54 10.26
C ILE A 216 13.91 -2.39 10.33
N GLY A 217 13.31 -2.69 9.20
CA GLY A 217 12.11 -3.49 9.20
C GLY A 217 11.99 -4.41 8.01
N GLY A 218 11.07 -5.33 8.17
CA GLY A 218 10.65 -6.26 7.12
C GLY A 218 9.15 -6.24 6.95
N ARG A 219 8.69 -6.44 5.73
CA ARG A 219 7.28 -6.47 5.38
C ARG A 219 6.96 -7.68 4.52
N PHE A 220 5.83 -8.28 4.80
CA PHE A 220 5.24 -9.33 3.99
C PHE A 220 3.81 -8.94 3.63
N LEU A 221 3.48 -9.07 2.35
CA LEU A 221 2.14 -8.88 1.81
C LEU A 221 1.70 -10.16 1.11
N SER A 222 0.47 -10.57 1.33
CA SER A 222 -0.16 -11.65 0.58
C SER A 222 -1.57 -11.25 0.13
N VAL A 223 -1.87 -11.49 -1.14
CA VAL A 223 -3.20 -11.33 -1.72
C VAL A 223 -3.71 -12.69 -2.20
N VAL A 224 -4.94 -13.03 -1.85
CA VAL A 224 -5.50 -14.36 -2.15
C VAL A 224 -5.97 -14.44 -3.61
N LYS A 225 -6.55 -13.35 -4.13
CA LYS A 225 -7.05 -13.27 -5.51
C LYS A 225 -6.78 -11.87 -6.10
N PRO A 226 -5.90 -11.72 -7.12
CA PRO A 226 -5.00 -12.75 -7.66
C PRO A 226 -3.98 -13.21 -6.61
N LYS A 227 -3.42 -14.40 -6.74
CA LYS A 227 -2.34 -14.85 -5.84
C LYS A 227 -1.11 -13.98 -6.08
N LEU A 228 -0.71 -13.26 -5.04
CA LEU A 228 0.46 -12.39 -5.05
C LEU A 228 1.09 -12.43 -3.67
N LYS A 229 2.42 -12.47 -3.64
CA LYS A 229 3.21 -12.28 -2.41
C LYS A 229 4.31 -11.27 -2.67
N GLU A 230 4.51 -10.41 -1.70
CA GLU A 230 5.59 -9.43 -1.70
C GLU A 230 6.38 -9.54 -0.40
N TYR A 231 7.69 -9.36 -0.51
CA TYR A 231 8.63 -9.37 0.61
C TYR A 231 9.47 -8.11 0.51
N GLY A 232 9.45 -7.29 1.54
CA GLY A 232 10.18 -6.03 1.58
C GLY A 232 11.09 -5.93 2.77
N ILE A 233 12.13 -5.13 2.61
CA ILE A 233 12.99 -4.64 3.69
C ILE A 233 13.05 -3.12 3.60
N PHE A 234 13.20 -2.45 4.73
CA PHE A 234 13.30 -1.00 4.76
C PHE A 234 14.14 -0.51 5.92
N VAL A 235 14.58 0.73 5.79
CA VAL A 235 15.19 1.52 6.85
C VAL A 235 14.29 2.72 7.11
N ARG A 236 14.02 2.99 8.37
CA ARG A 236 13.19 4.10 8.85
C ARG A 236 14.02 5.00 9.74
N ARG A 237 13.89 6.30 9.54
CA ARG A 237 14.42 7.33 10.42
C ARG A 237 13.30 8.16 11.00
N SER A 238 13.20 8.18 12.32
CA SER A 238 12.30 9.04 13.09
C SER A 238 12.96 10.39 13.41
N PHE A 239 12.20 11.47 13.62
CA PHE A 239 12.69 12.81 13.92
C PHE A 239 11.66 13.69 14.66
#